data_101a096302c4928cb93e7e85e0894bc8
#
_entry.id   101a096302c4928cb93e7e85e0894bc8
#
_cell.length_a   1.000
_cell.length_b   1.000
_cell.length_c   1.000
_cell.angle_alpha   90.00
_cell.angle_beta   90.00
_cell.angle_gamma   90.00
#
_symmetry.space_group_name_H-M   'P 1'
#
loop_
_entity.id
_entity.type
_entity.pdbx_description
1 polymer ?
#
loop_
_entity_poly.entity_id
_entity_poly.type
_entity_poly.pdbx_seq_one_letter_code
_entity_poly.pdbx_strand_id
1 'polypeptide(L)'
;KRKKKIGKYVHKMAVKNKYRPYNPEKYKGDPTNIIFRSSWEKTVFKYCDLNPAILKWSSEEFFIPYRSPFDRRIHRYFPDVYIKYKNKEGIISESVLEIKPKKYTQAPKKPKRVTKDWKYTTEQYILNKAKWDSAEIYCKKKGYKFVIITEDVLKHWSTVSPL
;
A
#
# COMPACT_ATOMS: atom_id res chain seq x y z
N LYS A 1 29.08 -35.08 -11.90
CA LYS A 1 29.08 -33.70 -11.33
C LYS A 1 27.69 -33.11 -11.52
N ARG A 2 26.86 -33.10 -10.46
CA ARG A 2 25.51 -32.50 -10.47
C ARG A 2 25.65 -30.99 -10.21
N LYS A 3 25.33 -30.16 -11.19
CA LYS A 3 25.21 -28.70 -11.01
C LYS A 3 23.97 -28.41 -10.18
N LYS A 4 24.13 -27.92 -8.95
CA LYS A 4 23.05 -27.35 -8.13
C LYS A 4 22.58 -26.06 -8.81
N LYS A 5 21.35 -26.05 -9.31
CA LYS A 5 20.64 -24.77 -9.66
C LYS A 5 20.30 -24.08 -8.36
N ILE A 6 21.06 -23.06 -8.02
CA ILE A 6 20.72 -22.11 -6.95
C ILE A 6 19.59 -21.23 -7.50
N GLY A 7 18.37 -21.49 -7.04
CA GLY A 7 17.23 -20.61 -7.32
C GLY A 7 17.52 -19.23 -6.71
N LYS A 8 17.77 -18.24 -7.56
CA LYS A 8 17.85 -16.84 -7.16
C LYS A 8 16.47 -16.39 -6.68
N TYR A 9 16.21 -16.51 -5.39
CA TYR A 9 15.23 -15.67 -4.74
C TYR A 9 15.76 -14.24 -4.80
N VAL A 10 15.27 -13.47 -5.74
CA VAL A 10 15.48 -12.03 -5.74
C VAL A 10 14.63 -11.48 -4.59
N HIS A 11 15.18 -11.49 -3.39
CA HIS A 11 14.72 -10.60 -2.33
C HIS A 11 14.86 -9.19 -2.90
N LYS A 12 13.72 -8.55 -3.22
CA LYS A 12 13.68 -7.12 -3.49
C LYS A 12 14.29 -6.45 -2.26
N MET A 13 15.54 -6.00 -2.37
CA MET A 13 16.16 -5.19 -1.32
C MET A 13 15.23 -4.01 -1.06
N ALA A 14 14.73 -3.92 0.16
CA ALA A 14 13.93 -2.81 0.60
C ALA A 14 14.81 -1.56 0.58
N VAL A 15 14.70 -0.79 -0.48
CA VAL A 15 15.44 0.47 -0.64
C VAL A 15 14.71 1.51 0.20
N LYS A 16 15.13 1.69 1.45
CA LYS A 16 14.70 2.83 2.27
C LYS A 16 15.31 4.09 1.72
N ASN A 17 14.52 4.89 1.01
CA ASN A 17 14.94 6.19 0.54
C ASN A 17 13.94 7.27 0.95
N LYS A 18 14.43 8.49 1.16
CA LYS A 18 13.58 9.66 1.39
C LYS A 18 13.00 10.16 0.08
N TYR A 19 11.70 10.38 0.05
CA TYR A 19 11.02 11.09 -1.00
C TYR A 19 11.06 12.59 -0.71
N ARG A 20 11.47 13.38 -1.70
CA ARG A 20 11.43 14.85 -1.63
C ARG A 20 10.29 15.33 -2.52
N PRO A 21 9.21 15.89 -1.96
CA PRO A 21 8.08 16.35 -2.76
C PRO A 21 8.42 17.61 -3.54
N TYR A 22 7.88 17.73 -4.74
CA TYR A 22 7.92 18.95 -5.54
C TYR A 22 6.93 20.00 -5.01
N ASN A 23 5.82 19.53 -4.40
CA ASN A 23 4.75 20.35 -3.81
C ASN A 23 4.62 20.02 -2.31
N PRO A 24 5.58 20.44 -1.46
CA PRO A 24 5.60 20.09 -0.04
C PRO A 24 4.35 20.57 0.72
N GLU A 25 3.70 21.62 0.24
CA GLU A 25 2.45 22.13 0.81
C GLU A 25 1.27 21.18 0.67
N LYS A 26 1.32 20.22 -0.27
CA LYS A 26 0.31 19.16 -0.43
C LYS A 26 0.47 18.03 0.58
N TYR A 27 1.66 17.88 1.17
CA TYR A 27 1.92 16.81 2.13
C TYR A 27 1.33 17.16 3.50
N LYS A 28 0.57 16.22 4.05
CA LYS A 28 -0.02 16.34 5.39
C LYS A 28 0.86 15.58 6.38
N GLY A 29 1.82 16.26 6.98
CA GLY A 29 2.83 15.72 7.87
C GLY A 29 4.15 16.46 7.68
N ASP A 30 5.26 15.83 8.04
CA ASP A 30 6.60 16.38 7.82
C ASP A 30 7.10 16.05 6.40
N PRO A 31 7.10 17.02 5.45
CA PRO A 31 7.53 16.79 4.08
C PRO A 31 9.02 16.50 3.94
N THR A 32 9.82 16.73 4.98
CA THR A 32 11.25 16.45 4.99
C THR A 32 11.58 15.01 5.38
N ASN A 33 10.59 14.24 5.84
CA ASN A 33 10.78 12.88 6.35
C ASN A 33 9.83 11.84 5.74
N ILE A 34 9.53 11.95 4.45
CA ILE A 34 8.72 10.98 3.73
C ILE A 34 9.59 9.80 3.29
N ILE A 35 9.30 8.59 3.78
CA ILE A 35 10.10 7.40 3.50
C ILE A 35 9.32 6.45 2.61
N PHE A 36 9.93 5.99 1.52
CA PHE A 36 9.40 4.88 0.72
C PHE A 36 10.28 3.63 0.87
N ARG A 37 9.65 2.45 0.85
CA ARG A 37 10.32 1.15 0.98
C ARG A 37 10.26 0.33 -0.29
N SER A 38 9.56 0.81 -1.31
CA SER A 38 9.43 0.15 -2.61
C SER A 38 9.36 1.16 -3.75
N SER A 39 9.70 0.70 -4.96
CA SER A 39 9.51 1.49 -6.18
C SER A 39 8.04 1.84 -6.45
N TRP A 40 7.11 1.00 -5.99
CA TRP A 40 5.67 1.22 -6.12
C TRP A 40 5.20 2.38 -5.23
N GLU A 41 5.62 2.39 -3.96
CA GLU A 41 5.35 3.52 -3.06
C GLU A 41 5.89 4.83 -3.66
N LYS A 42 7.13 4.84 -4.16
CA LYS A 42 7.71 6.01 -4.83
C LYS A 42 6.86 6.49 -6.00
N THR A 43 6.34 5.57 -6.82
CA THR A 43 5.47 5.90 -7.97
C THR A 43 4.16 6.52 -7.48
N VAL A 44 3.53 5.96 -6.44
CA VAL A 44 2.30 6.50 -5.85
C VAL A 44 2.54 7.88 -5.24
N PHE A 45 3.64 8.08 -4.51
CA PHE A 45 3.98 9.37 -3.92
C PHE A 45 4.17 10.45 -5.00
N LYS A 46 4.91 10.10 -6.08
CA LYS A 46 5.08 11.00 -7.22
C LYS A 46 3.74 11.36 -7.88
N TYR A 47 2.87 10.38 -8.05
CA TYR A 47 1.53 10.63 -8.58
C TYR A 47 0.72 11.55 -7.67
N CYS A 48 0.70 11.31 -6.34
CA CYS A 48 -0.01 12.15 -5.39
C CYS A 48 0.53 13.59 -5.35
N ASP A 49 1.83 13.73 -5.43
CA ASP A 49 2.51 15.01 -5.39
C ASP A 49 2.24 15.86 -6.64
N LEU A 50 2.37 15.26 -7.82
CA LEU A 50 2.32 15.98 -9.10
C LEU A 50 0.89 16.12 -9.68
N ASN A 51 -0.06 15.25 -9.31
CA ASN A 51 -1.41 15.30 -9.85
C ASN A 51 -2.19 16.50 -9.26
N PRO A 52 -2.66 17.45 -10.07
CA PRO A 52 -3.40 18.61 -9.60
C PRO A 52 -4.75 18.27 -8.95
N ALA A 53 -5.35 17.13 -9.28
CA ALA A 53 -6.58 16.66 -8.65
C ALA A 53 -6.36 16.22 -7.19
N ILE A 54 -5.13 15.87 -6.80
CA ILE A 54 -4.78 15.54 -5.41
C ILE A 54 -4.50 16.83 -4.64
N LEU A 55 -5.34 17.15 -3.69
CA LEU A 55 -5.25 18.38 -2.88
C LEU A 55 -4.30 18.22 -1.69
N LYS A 56 -4.35 17.06 -1.04
CA LYS A 56 -3.50 16.68 0.10
C LYS A 56 -3.20 15.20 0.05
N TRP A 57 -2.05 14.80 0.57
CA TRP A 57 -1.68 13.39 0.75
C TRP A 57 -0.74 13.20 1.93
N SER A 58 -0.65 11.98 2.45
CA SER A 58 0.34 11.60 3.46
C SER A 58 0.67 10.10 3.37
N SER A 59 1.81 9.71 3.93
CA SER A 59 2.25 8.32 4.00
C SER A 59 2.53 7.93 5.44
N GLU A 60 1.87 6.88 5.94
CA GLU A 60 2.05 6.30 7.29
C GLU A 60 1.89 7.30 8.46
N GLU A 61 1.19 8.42 8.26
CA GLU A 61 1.01 9.48 9.28
C GLU A 61 -0.08 9.17 10.31
N PHE A 62 -0.86 8.12 10.13
CA PHE A 62 -1.87 7.66 11.08
C PHE A 62 -1.95 6.15 11.09
N PHE A 63 -2.58 5.59 12.12
CA PHE A 63 -2.79 4.16 12.23
C PHE A 63 -4.27 3.81 12.42
N ILE A 64 -4.62 2.62 12.01
CA ILE A 64 -5.92 2.00 12.22
C ILE A 64 -5.72 0.83 13.17
N PRO A 65 -6.41 0.79 14.33
CA PRO A 65 -6.34 -0.38 15.20
C PRO A 65 -7.04 -1.57 14.56
N TYR A 66 -6.41 -2.73 14.60
CA TYR A 66 -7.00 -3.98 14.16
C TYR A 66 -6.72 -5.09 15.17
N ARG A 67 -7.61 -6.07 15.26
CA ARG A 67 -7.39 -7.28 16.07
C ARG A 67 -6.64 -8.31 15.25
N SER A 68 -5.44 -8.68 15.71
CA SER A 68 -4.66 -9.73 15.06
C SER A 68 -5.35 -11.10 15.22
N PRO A 69 -5.51 -11.89 14.14
CA PRO A 69 -6.10 -13.22 14.22
C PRO A 69 -5.20 -14.24 14.90
N PHE A 70 -3.90 -13.95 15.07
CA PHE A 70 -2.92 -14.88 15.62
C PHE A 70 -2.78 -14.80 17.14
N ASP A 71 -2.67 -13.60 17.70
CA ASP A 71 -2.51 -13.39 19.15
C ASP A 71 -3.75 -12.76 19.80
N ARG A 72 -4.79 -12.44 19.01
CA ARG A 72 -6.05 -11.81 19.42
C ARG A 72 -5.91 -10.45 20.10
N ARG A 73 -4.72 -9.83 20.01
CA ARG A 73 -4.43 -8.49 20.56
C ARG A 73 -4.73 -7.40 19.54
N ILE A 74 -4.88 -6.17 20.02
CA ILE A 74 -5.02 -4.99 19.18
C ILE A 74 -3.62 -4.53 18.77
N HIS A 75 -3.43 -4.40 17.47
CA HIS A 75 -2.21 -3.91 16.84
C HIS A 75 -2.50 -2.63 16.04
N ARG A 76 -1.45 -1.92 15.67
CA ARG A 76 -1.50 -0.74 14.82
C ARG A 76 -1.23 -1.14 13.36
N TYR A 77 -2.13 -0.78 12.48
CA TYR A 77 -1.93 -0.87 11.04
C TYR A 77 -1.72 0.54 10.50
N PHE A 78 -0.60 0.78 9.84
CA PHE A 78 -0.30 2.04 9.18
C PHE A 78 -0.58 1.84 7.68
N PRO A 79 -1.65 2.43 7.13
CA PRO A 79 -1.91 2.40 5.70
C PRO A 79 -0.81 3.11 4.93
N ASP A 80 -0.54 2.65 3.70
CA ASP A 80 0.56 3.18 2.90
C ASP A 80 0.36 4.66 2.54
N VAL A 81 -0.86 5.05 2.13
CA VAL A 81 -1.12 6.44 1.70
C VAL A 81 -2.55 6.87 2.05
N TYR A 82 -2.69 8.12 2.46
CA TYR A 82 -3.96 8.84 2.50
C TYR A 82 -3.96 9.93 1.43
N ILE A 83 -5.10 10.13 0.77
CA ILE A 83 -5.31 11.19 -0.21
C ILE A 83 -6.62 11.94 0.02
N LYS A 84 -6.58 13.27 -0.19
CA LYS A 84 -7.74 14.11 -0.38
C LYS A 84 -7.70 14.67 -1.80
N TYR A 85 -8.74 14.44 -2.57
CA TYR A 85 -8.74 14.76 -4.00
C TYR A 85 -10.08 15.30 -4.46
N LYS A 86 -10.05 16.01 -5.58
CA LYS A 86 -11.22 16.48 -6.30
C LYS A 86 -11.50 15.48 -7.44
N ASN A 87 -12.69 14.89 -7.43
CA ASN A 87 -13.10 13.96 -8.48
C ASN A 87 -13.49 14.71 -9.79
N LYS A 88 -13.83 13.96 -10.84
CA LYS A 88 -14.21 14.53 -12.15
C LYS A 88 -15.43 15.44 -12.10
N GLU A 89 -16.30 15.25 -11.12
CA GLU A 89 -17.52 16.04 -10.89
C GLU A 89 -17.24 17.28 -10.02
N GLY A 90 -15.99 17.51 -9.63
CA GLY A 90 -15.59 18.62 -8.76
C GLY A 90 -15.82 18.38 -7.27
N ILE A 91 -16.28 17.20 -6.86
CA ILE A 91 -16.56 16.83 -5.48
C ILE A 91 -15.26 16.44 -4.77
N ILE A 92 -15.06 17.00 -3.56
CA ILE A 92 -13.93 16.62 -2.71
C ILE A 92 -14.23 15.27 -2.06
N SER A 93 -13.29 14.34 -2.21
CA SER A 93 -13.35 12.98 -1.65
C SER A 93 -12.04 12.65 -0.96
N GLU A 94 -12.10 11.69 -0.03
CA GLU A 94 -10.93 11.22 0.71
C GLU A 94 -10.82 9.71 0.60
N SER A 95 -9.59 9.20 0.49
CA SER A 95 -9.33 7.76 0.37
C SER A 95 -8.07 7.36 1.12
N VAL A 96 -8.09 6.15 1.60
CA VAL A 96 -6.95 5.46 2.19
C VAL A 96 -6.51 4.37 1.19
N LEU A 97 -5.25 4.36 0.84
CA LEU A 97 -4.68 3.47 -0.16
C LEU A 97 -3.73 2.48 0.49
N GLU A 98 -3.85 1.23 0.13
CA GLU A 98 -2.89 0.16 0.41
C GLU A 98 -2.24 -0.29 -0.89
N ILE A 99 -0.92 -0.38 -0.93
CA ILE A 99 -0.16 -0.78 -2.12
C ILE A 99 0.21 -2.24 -1.99
N LYS A 100 -0.40 -3.11 -2.81
CA LYS A 100 -0.18 -4.55 -2.72
C LYS A 100 -0.18 -5.23 -4.09
N PRO A 101 0.80 -6.09 -4.40
CA PRO A 101 0.73 -6.93 -5.59
C PRO A 101 -0.54 -7.78 -5.61
N LYS A 102 -1.21 -7.87 -6.75
CA LYS A 102 -2.48 -8.57 -6.94
C LYS A 102 -2.46 -10.01 -6.43
N LYS A 103 -1.34 -10.70 -6.61
CA LYS A 103 -1.17 -12.08 -6.11
C LYS A 103 -1.33 -12.22 -4.59
N TYR A 104 -1.13 -11.15 -3.82
CA TYR A 104 -1.27 -11.14 -2.36
C TYR A 104 -2.63 -10.60 -1.88
N THR A 105 -3.51 -10.22 -2.81
CA THR A 105 -4.87 -9.79 -2.49
C THR A 105 -5.88 -10.94 -2.46
N GLN A 106 -5.44 -12.13 -2.83
CA GLN A 106 -6.25 -13.35 -2.87
C GLN A 106 -5.64 -14.44 -2.00
N ALA A 107 -6.51 -15.32 -1.46
CA ALA A 107 -6.05 -16.47 -0.69
C ALA A 107 -5.17 -17.39 -1.56
N PRO A 108 -3.98 -17.78 -1.07
CA PRO A 108 -3.11 -18.70 -1.80
C PRO A 108 -3.79 -20.06 -2.02
N LYS A 109 -3.79 -20.56 -3.24
CA LYS A 109 -4.31 -21.90 -3.53
C LYS A 109 -3.49 -22.95 -2.76
N LYS A 110 -4.18 -23.88 -2.08
CA LYS A 110 -3.51 -24.97 -1.36
C LYS A 110 -2.81 -25.90 -2.34
N PRO A 111 -1.49 -26.09 -2.21
CA PRO A 111 -0.74 -27.01 -3.08
C PRO A 111 -1.00 -28.48 -2.67
N LYS A 112 -0.68 -29.43 -3.55
CA LYS A 112 -0.75 -30.87 -3.23
C LYS A 112 0.12 -31.22 -2.01
N ARG A 113 1.31 -30.61 -1.89
CA ARG A 113 2.20 -30.72 -0.72
C ARG A 113 2.37 -29.36 -0.06
N VAL A 114 2.00 -29.27 1.21
CA VAL A 114 2.12 -28.04 2.01
C VAL A 114 3.61 -27.71 2.22
N THR A 115 4.01 -26.51 1.80
CA THR A 115 5.38 -25.99 1.95
C THR A 115 5.43 -24.89 3.01
N LYS A 116 6.64 -24.57 3.51
CA LYS A 116 6.85 -23.45 4.43
C LYS A 116 6.44 -22.12 3.78
N ASP A 117 6.77 -21.94 2.50
CA ASP A 117 6.42 -20.73 1.74
C ASP A 117 4.89 -20.55 1.63
N TRP A 118 4.16 -21.63 1.33
CA TRP A 118 2.70 -21.57 1.28
C TRP A 118 2.09 -21.21 2.65
N LYS A 119 2.60 -21.80 3.75
CA LYS A 119 2.16 -21.45 5.11
C LYS A 119 2.39 -19.97 5.39
N TYR A 120 3.61 -19.48 5.16
CA TYR A 120 3.96 -18.06 5.36
C TYR A 120 3.06 -17.13 4.54
N THR A 121 2.89 -17.40 3.24
CA THR A 121 2.04 -16.59 2.36
C THR A 121 0.58 -16.59 2.82
N THR A 122 0.08 -17.73 3.32
CA THR A 122 -1.27 -17.85 3.86
C THR A 122 -1.44 -17.03 5.13
N GLU A 123 -0.48 -17.11 6.06
CA GLU A 123 -0.48 -16.31 7.28
C GLU A 123 -0.44 -14.81 6.97
N GLN A 124 0.39 -14.38 6.01
CA GLN A 124 0.43 -12.99 5.56
C GLN A 124 -0.90 -12.54 4.95
N TYR A 125 -1.55 -13.39 4.16
CA TYR A 125 -2.87 -13.09 3.61
C TYR A 125 -3.92 -12.91 4.72
N ILE A 126 -3.98 -13.83 5.69
CA ILE A 126 -4.91 -13.77 6.82
C ILE A 126 -4.70 -12.48 7.62
N LEU A 127 -3.43 -12.12 7.90
CA LEU A 127 -3.08 -10.89 8.61
C LEU A 127 -3.49 -9.63 7.83
N ASN A 128 -3.18 -9.59 6.53
CA ASN A 128 -3.55 -8.48 5.67
C ASN A 128 -5.07 -8.32 5.58
N LYS A 129 -5.81 -9.43 5.46
CA LYS A 129 -7.28 -9.41 5.44
C LYS A 129 -7.85 -8.76 6.70
N ALA A 130 -7.35 -9.12 7.89
CA ALA A 130 -7.78 -8.52 9.15
C ALA A 130 -7.50 -6.99 9.22
N LYS A 131 -6.36 -6.55 8.68
CA LYS A 131 -6.01 -5.12 8.56
C LYS A 131 -6.99 -4.41 7.62
N TRP A 132 -7.25 -4.97 6.44
CA TRP A 132 -8.11 -4.37 5.44
C TRP A 132 -9.58 -4.31 5.87
N ASP A 133 -10.10 -5.35 6.51
CA ASP A 133 -11.46 -5.34 7.08
C ASP A 133 -11.61 -4.21 8.11
N SER A 134 -10.60 -4.02 8.96
CA SER A 134 -10.56 -2.90 9.91
C SER A 134 -10.45 -1.54 9.20
N ALA A 135 -9.68 -1.45 8.11
CA ALA A 135 -9.57 -0.25 7.31
C ALA A 135 -10.88 0.11 6.61
N GLU A 136 -11.60 -0.85 6.06
CA GLU A 136 -12.92 -0.63 5.45
C GLU A 136 -13.91 -0.08 6.46
N ILE A 137 -13.97 -0.65 7.67
CA ILE A 137 -14.83 -0.17 8.76
C ILE A 137 -14.44 1.26 9.17
N TYR A 138 -13.13 1.53 9.34
CA TYR A 138 -12.62 2.85 9.69
C TYR A 138 -12.98 3.88 8.61
N CYS A 139 -12.71 3.57 7.36
CA CYS A 139 -13.00 4.45 6.23
C CYS A 139 -14.49 4.74 6.10
N LYS A 140 -15.35 3.71 6.24
CA LYS A 140 -16.81 3.90 6.24
C LYS A 140 -17.28 4.88 7.32
N LYS A 141 -16.74 4.78 8.55
CA LYS A 141 -17.07 5.71 9.65
C LYS A 141 -16.61 7.15 9.39
N LYS A 142 -15.54 7.33 8.63
CA LYS A 142 -14.98 8.65 8.26
C LYS A 142 -15.55 9.23 6.97
N GLY A 143 -16.36 8.48 6.22
CA GLY A 143 -16.78 8.85 4.88
C GLY A 143 -15.68 8.76 3.83
N TYR A 144 -14.63 7.98 4.11
CA TYR A 144 -13.51 7.74 3.21
C TYR A 144 -13.74 6.46 2.38
N LYS A 145 -12.99 6.34 1.28
CA LYS A 145 -12.88 5.08 0.53
C LYS A 145 -11.61 4.36 0.92
N PHE A 146 -11.67 3.03 1.05
CA PHE A 146 -10.48 2.19 1.14
C PHE A 146 -10.21 1.53 -0.20
N VAL A 147 -8.98 1.64 -0.72
CA VAL A 147 -8.62 1.16 -2.06
C VAL A 147 -7.29 0.42 -2.01
N ILE A 148 -7.26 -0.79 -2.55
CA ILE A 148 -6.00 -1.53 -2.74
C ILE A 148 -5.46 -1.23 -4.14
N ILE A 149 -4.25 -0.68 -4.19
CA ILE A 149 -3.53 -0.33 -5.41
C ILE A 149 -2.66 -1.51 -5.84
N THR A 150 -2.99 -2.09 -6.97
CA THR A 150 -2.24 -3.19 -7.57
C THR A 150 -1.43 -2.72 -8.77
N GLU A 151 -0.61 -3.63 -9.35
CA GLU A 151 0.15 -3.37 -10.57
C GLU A 151 -0.72 -2.88 -11.73
N ASP A 152 -1.99 -3.31 -11.79
CA ASP A 152 -2.90 -2.90 -12.86
C ASP A 152 -3.20 -1.40 -12.79
N VAL A 153 -3.42 -0.87 -11.58
CA VAL A 153 -3.63 0.56 -11.35
C VAL A 153 -2.33 1.35 -11.57
N LEU A 154 -1.20 0.85 -11.08
CA LEU A 154 0.08 1.52 -11.19
C LEU A 154 0.54 1.71 -12.64
N LYS A 155 0.24 0.77 -13.52
CA LYS A 155 0.51 0.91 -14.97
C LYS A 155 -0.16 2.15 -15.56
N HIS A 156 -1.41 2.40 -15.19
CA HIS A 156 -2.13 3.60 -15.65
C HIS A 156 -1.54 4.88 -15.06
N TRP A 157 -1.11 4.87 -13.81
CA TRP A 157 -0.53 6.06 -13.17
C TRP A 157 0.87 6.41 -13.67
N SER A 158 1.64 5.42 -14.12
CA SER A 158 2.97 5.65 -14.72
C SER A 158 2.91 6.23 -16.14
N THR A 159 1.78 6.06 -16.84
CA THR A 159 1.57 6.58 -18.20
C THR A 159 0.97 7.99 -18.21
N VAL A 160 0.38 8.44 -17.09
CA VAL A 160 -0.06 9.82 -16.93
C VAL A 160 1.18 10.65 -16.62
N SER A 161 1.83 11.14 -17.68
CA SER A 161 2.81 12.22 -17.54
C SER A 161 2.14 13.40 -16.84
N PRO A 162 2.79 14.03 -15.86
CA PRO A 162 2.34 15.34 -15.40
C PRO A 162 2.43 16.27 -16.60
N LEU A 163 1.30 16.86 -16.99
CA LEU A 163 1.24 17.98 -17.91
C LEU A 163 1.98 19.17 -17.31
#